data_0345708906aadcdfd43d1662865180cf
#
_entry.id   0345708906aadcdfd43d1662865180cf
#
_cell.length_a   1.000
_cell.length_b   1.000
_cell.length_c   1.000
_cell.angle_alpha   90.00
_cell.angle_beta   90.00
_cell.angle_gamma   90.00
#
_symmetry.space_group_name_H-M   'P 1'
#
loop_
_entity.id
_entity.type
_entity.pdbx_description
1 polymer ?
#
loop_
_entity_poly.entity_id
_entity_poly.type
_entity_poly.pdbx_seq_one_letter_code
_entity_poly.pdbx_strand_id
1 'polypeptide(L)'
;MLYNYHNLLDVIDYSSEASPDHVRPLIRHLTNEQLESKKWVCDELESYIHAIDDPNVLVLAGWFGLLAQMIRKRFDAKVTSIDVDPMCAKFGRMLYDKDITFKHKAIEDFGHRDTRSHNIIICTSCEHVSDEVLRNFLSLRELGTLIILQSNNYYIPEHINCKPK
;
A
#
# COMPACT_ATOMS: atom_id res chain seq x y z
N MET A 1 -17.73 6.40 1.90
CA MET A 1 -17.02 6.42 3.19
C MET A 1 -15.82 5.50 3.06
N LEU A 2 -14.60 5.92 3.41
CA LEU A 2 -13.37 5.14 3.21
C LEU A 2 -13.24 3.98 4.19
N TYR A 3 -13.80 4.09 5.37
CA TYR A 3 -13.77 3.06 6.42
C TYR A 3 -15.07 3.09 7.22
N ASN A 4 -15.38 1.98 7.89
CA ASN A 4 -16.48 1.91 8.82
C ASN A 4 -15.99 2.41 10.20
N TYR A 5 -16.68 3.39 10.77
CA TYR A 5 -16.31 3.99 12.06
C TYR A 5 -16.27 2.95 13.20
N HIS A 6 -17.20 2.00 13.22
CA HIS A 6 -17.20 0.92 14.21
C HIS A 6 -15.97 0.04 14.09
N ASN A 7 -15.59 -0.33 12.85
CA ASN A 7 -14.38 -1.12 12.63
C ASN A 7 -13.12 -0.37 13.10
N LEU A 8 -13.09 0.96 12.95
CA LEU A 8 -11.96 1.77 13.42
C LEU A 8 -11.82 1.73 14.94
N LEU A 9 -12.92 1.87 15.67
CA LEU A 9 -12.90 1.77 17.14
C LEU A 9 -12.47 0.39 17.59
N ASP A 10 -13.04 -0.68 17.00
CA ASP A 10 -12.67 -2.06 17.33
C ASP A 10 -11.17 -2.33 17.08
N VAL A 11 -10.60 -1.74 16.02
CA VAL A 11 -9.17 -1.88 15.71
C VAL A 11 -8.30 -1.11 16.70
N ILE A 12 -8.72 0.10 17.11
CA ILE A 12 -8.00 0.90 18.11
C ILE A 12 -8.00 0.17 19.47
N ASP A 13 -9.15 -0.34 19.89
CA ASP A 13 -9.28 -1.08 21.15
C ASP A 13 -8.41 -2.34 21.13
N TYR A 14 -8.54 -3.14 20.07
CA TYR A 14 -7.70 -4.31 19.89
C TYR A 14 -6.19 -3.96 19.86
N SER A 15 -5.81 -2.91 19.14
CA SER A 15 -4.42 -2.47 19.04
C SER A 15 -3.88 -2.01 20.41
N SER A 16 -4.71 -1.34 21.20
CA SER A 16 -4.31 -0.87 22.54
C SER A 16 -3.96 -2.02 23.49
N GLU A 17 -4.65 -3.14 23.37
CA GLU A 17 -4.43 -4.33 24.20
C GLU A 17 -3.32 -5.26 23.66
N ALA A 18 -3.39 -5.60 22.38
CA ALA A 18 -2.58 -6.65 21.77
C ALA A 18 -1.31 -6.14 21.09
N SER A 19 -1.25 -4.87 20.73
CA SER A 19 -0.15 -4.28 19.95
C SER A 19 -0.05 -2.76 20.15
N PRO A 20 0.22 -2.27 21.37
CA PRO A 20 0.17 -0.84 21.70
C PRO A 20 1.09 0.04 20.86
N ASP A 21 2.21 -0.50 20.38
CA ASP A 21 3.15 0.24 19.51
C ASP A 21 2.55 0.61 18.16
N HIS A 22 1.47 -0.07 17.74
CA HIS A 22 0.77 0.22 16.49
C HIS A 22 -0.34 1.27 16.61
N VAL A 23 -0.75 1.66 17.82
CA VAL A 23 -1.86 2.64 18.01
C VAL A 23 -1.53 3.98 17.34
N ARG A 24 -0.35 4.53 17.60
CA ARG A 24 0.08 5.80 17.02
C ARG A 24 0.26 5.73 15.51
N PRO A 25 0.95 4.72 14.93
CA PRO A 25 0.98 4.49 13.48
C PRO A 25 -0.41 4.34 12.86
N LEU A 26 -1.32 3.60 13.51
CA LEU A 26 -2.69 3.41 13.05
C LEU A 26 -3.48 4.73 12.97
N ILE A 27 -3.32 5.62 13.94
CA ILE A 27 -3.94 6.95 13.90
C ILE A 27 -3.30 7.81 12.81
N ARG A 28 -1.97 7.73 12.65
CA ARG A 28 -1.23 8.51 11.64
C ARG A 28 -1.60 8.18 10.22
N HIS A 29 -1.98 6.93 9.90
CA HIS A 29 -2.33 6.57 8.52
C HIS A 29 -3.63 7.25 8.03
N LEU A 30 -4.42 7.83 8.95
CA LEU A 30 -5.67 8.54 8.65
C LEU A 30 -5.51 10.07 8.66
N THR A 31 -4.30 10.60 8.75
CA THR A 31 -4.07 12.06 8.72
C THR A 31 -4.35 12.64 7.33
N ASN A 32 -4.62 13.94 7.29
CA ASN A 32 -4.90 14.64 6.04
C ASN A 32 -3.75 14.51 5.03
N GLU A 33 -2.50 14.55 5.49
CA GLU A 33 -1.32 14.41 4.63
C GLU A 33 -1.30 13.02 3.96
N GLN A 34 -1.64 11.98 4.69
CA GLN A 34 -1.75 10.63 4.14
C GLN A 34 -2.91 10.54 3.13
N LEU A 35 -4.05 11.10 3.47
CA LEU A 35 -5.23 11.11 2.59
C LEU A 35 -4.95 11.86 1.28
N GLU A 36 -4.39 13.07 1.33
CA GLU A 36 -4.08 13.88 0.15
C GLU A 36 -3.00 13.21 -0.72
N SER A 37 -1.96 12.64 -0.09
CA SER A 37 -0.93 11.89 -0.81
C SER A 37 -1.52 10.70 -1.59
N LYS A 38 -2.39 9.92 -0.97
CA LYS A 38 -3.02 8.74 -1.62
C LYS A 38 -4.08 9.14 -2.64
N LYS A 39 -4.79 10.26 -2.40
CA LYS A 39 -5.72 10.83 -3.37
C LYS A 39 -4.98 11.25 -4.65
N TRP A 40 -3.86 11.95 -4.52
CA TRP A 40 -3.04 12.32 -5.68
C TRP A 40 -2.63 11.09 -6.51
N VAL A 41 -2.20 10.00 -5.87
CA VAL A 41 -1.88 8.75 -6.57
C VAL A 41 -3.09 8.18 -7.31
N CYS A 42 -4.28 8.23 -6.70
CA CYS A 42 -5.51 7.79 -7.36
C CYS A 42 -5.88 8.70 -8.55
N ASP A 43 -5.67 10.02 -8.42
CA ASP A 43 -5.93 10.98 -9.51
C ASP A 43 -5.00 10.73 -10.71
N GLU A 44 -3.71 10.47 -10.46
CA GLU A 44 -2.76 10.08 -11.51
C GLU A 44 -3.12 8.71 -12.14
N LEU A 45 -3.47 7.73 -11.32
CA LEU A 45 -3.84 6.39 -11.78
C LEU A 45 -5.06 6.42 -12.71
N GLU A 46 -6.02 7.30 -12.48
CA GLU A 46 -7.25 7.41 -13.28
C GLU A 46 -6.97 7.61 -14.77
N SER A 47 -5.90 8.36 -15.09
CA SER A 47 -5.51 8.62 -16.47
C SER A 47 -5.09 7.36 -17.27
N TYR A 48 -4.78 6.28 -16.57
CA TYR A 48 -4.23 5.06 -17.17
C TYR A 48 -5.12 3.83 -16.95
N ILE A 49 -5.77 3.71 -15.79
CA ILE A 49 -6.44 2.47 -15.37
C ILE A 49 -7.58 2.06 -16.29
N HIS A 50 -8.27 3.03 -16.88
CA HIS A 50 -9.39 2.77 -17.80
C HIS A 50 -8.96 2.16 -19.15
N ALA A 51 -7.68 2.22 -19.48
CA ALA A 51 -7.10 1.59 -20.66
C ALA A 51 -6.58 0.16 -20.41
N ILE A 52 -6.68 -0.31 -19.15
CA ILE A 52 -6.18 -1.63 -18.73
C ILE A 52 -7.37 -2.57 -18.55
N ASP A 53 -7.37 -3.66 -19.29
CA ASP A 53 -8.36 -4.73 -19.13
C ASP A 53 -8.11 -5.50 -17.82
N ASP A 54 -9.20 -5.75 -17.07
CA ASP A 54 -9.18 -6.48 -15.78
C ASP A 54 -8.07 -5.97 -14.84
N PRO A 55 -8.15 -4.70 -14.39
CA PRO A 55 -7.09 -4.10 -13.59
C PRO A 55 -6.84 -4.88 -12.30
N ASN A 56 -5.60 -5.34 -12.11
CA ASN A 56 -5.16 -6.08 -10.93
C ASN A 56 -3.95 -5.37 -10.31
N VAL A 57 -4.20 -4.69 -9.20
CA VAL A 57 -3.27 -3.76 -8.56
C VAL A 57 -2.53 -4.44 -7.42
N LEU A 58 -1.21 -4.34 -7.41
CA LEU A 58 -0.36 -4.69 -6.29
C LEU A 58 0.17 -3.42 -5.61
N VAL A 59 -0.18 -3.22 -4.35
CA VAL A 59 0.35 -2.14 -3.51
C VAL A 59 1.47 -2.71 -2.64
N LEU A 60 2.69 -2.23 -2.87
CA LEU A 60 3.89 -2.61 -2.12
C LEU A 60 4.05 -1.71 -0.90
N ALA A 61 4.50 -2.28 0.24
CA ALA A 61 4.66 -1.58 1.51
C ALA A 61 3.40 -0.74 1.82
N GLY A 62 2.24 -1.40 1.72
CA GLY A 62 0.93 -0.74 1.71
C GLY A 62 0.44 -0.29 3.07
N TRP A 63 1.27 -0.52 4.11
CA TRP A 63 0.96 -0.18 5.49
C TRP A 63 -0.41 -0.76 5.88
N PHE A 64 -1.27 0.03 6.54
CA PHE A 64 -2.61 -0.43 6.95
C PHE A 64 -3.65 -0.46 5.80
N GLY A 65 -3.27 -0.13 4.56
CA GLY A 65 -4.09 -0.35 3.37
C GLY A 65 -4.99 0.81 2.93
N LEU A 66 -4.75 2.04 3.38
CA LEU A 66 -5.55 3.20 2.99
C LEU A 66 -5.59 3.38 1.45
N LEU A 67 -4.43 3.30 0.78
CA LEU A 67 -4.37 3.41 -0.68
C LEU A 67 -5.15 2.27 -1.37
N ALA A 68 -5.00 1.04 -0.88
CA ALA A 68 -5.71 -0.11 -1.42
C ALA A 68 -7.24 0.09 -1.34
N GLN A 69 -7.73 0.61 -0.22
CA GLN A 69 -9.15 0.95 -0.05
C GLN A 69 -9.60 2.07 -1.00
N MET A 70 -8.80 3.13 -1.16
CA MET A 70 -9.14 4.23 -2.06
C MET A 70 -9.23 3.75 -3.51
N ILE A 71 -8.27 2.94 -3.96
CA ILE A 71 -8.27 2.33 -5.30
C ILE A 71 -9.52 1.46 -5.47
N ARG A 72 -9.81 0.55 -4.52
CA ARG A 72 -10.97 -0.34 -4.59
C ARG A 72 -12.31 0.40 -4.61
N LYS A 73 -12.40 1.55 -3.94
CA LYS A 73 -13.63 2.38 -3.93
C LYS A 73 -13.80 3.23 -5.18
N ARG A 74 -12.71 3.61 -5.82
CA ARG A 74 -12.75 4.51 -6.99
C ARG A 74 -12.80 3.76 -8.31
N PHE A 75 -12.18 2.58 -8.36
CA PHE A 75 -12.01 1.80 -9.58
C PHE A 75 -12.55 0.39 -9.42
N ASP A 76 -13.06 -0.19 -10.52
CA ASP A 76 -13.38 -1.61 -10.58
C ASP A 76 -12.09 -2.41 -10.84
N ALA A 77 -11.34 -2.63 -9.78
CA ALA A 77 -10.02 -3.27 -9.82
C ALA A 77 -9.89 -4.34 -8.72
N LYS A 78 -9.18 -5.41 -9.02
CA LYS A 78 -8.68 -6.33 -7.99
C LYS A 78 -7.51 -5.65 -7.29
N VAL A 79 -7.45 -5.73 -5.96
CA VAL A 79 -6.39 -5.06 -5.19
C VAL A 79 -5.77 -6.01 -4.18
N THR A 80 -4.45 -6.13 -4.25
CA THR A 80 -3.63 -6.81 -3.25
C THR A 80 -2.71 -5.78 -2.58
N SER A 81 -2.72 -5.71 -1.26
CA SER A 81 -1.80 -4.90 -0.46
C SER A 81 -0.88 -5.79 0.35
N ILE A 82 0.40 -5.53 0.28
CA ILE A 82 1.41 -6.28 1.03
C ILE A 82 2.20 -5.36 1.95
N ASP A 83 2.59 -5.92 3.08
CA ASP A 83 3.51 -5.28 4.02
C ASP A 83 4.34 -6.34 4.75
N VAL A 84 5.55 -5.96 5.15
CA VAL A 84 6.45 -6.81 5.95
C VAL A 84 5.99 -6.92 7.40
N ASP A 85 5.19 -5.98 7.88
CA ASP A 85 4.59 -6.02 9.21
C ASP A 85 3.28 -6.82 9.19
N PRO A 86 3.18 -7.95 9.93
CA PRO A 86 1.98 -8.77 9.98
C PRO A 86 0.77 -8.01 10.54
N MET A 87 0.99 -7.01 11.40
CA MET A 87 -0.09 -6.21 11.99
C MET A 87 -0.73 -5.29 10.95
N CYS A 88 0.03 -4.81 9.95
CA CYS A 88 -0.51 -4.05 8.84
C CYS A 88 -1.55 -4.86 8.06
N ALA A 89 -1.24 -6.10 7.71
CA ALA A 89 -2.18 -6.97 7.02
C ALA A 89 -3.39 -7.35 7.89
N LYS A 90 -3.20 -7.52 9.21
CA LYS A 90 -4.29 -7.81 10.15
C LYS A 90 -5.25 -6.64 10.27
N PHE A 91 -4.74 -5.44 10.54
CA PHE A 91 -5.56 -4.24 10.68
C PHE A 91 -6.23 -3.84 9.37
N GLY A 92 -5.54 -4.00 8.23
CA GLY A 92 -6.15 -3.78 6.92
C GLY A 92 -7.42 -4.62 6.72
N ARG A 93 -7.39 -5.91 7.07
CA ARG A 93 -8.56 -6.79 6.99
C ARG A 93 -9.69 -6.42 7.95
N MET A 94 -9.39 -5.81 9.09
CA MET A 94 -10.39 -5.36 10.05
C MET A 94 -11.04 -4.03 9.63
N LEU A 95 -10.24 -3.12 9.05
CA LEU A 95 -10.67 -1.75 8.72
C LEU A 95 -11.44 -1.66 7.40
N TYR A 96 -11.05 -2.45 6.41
CA TYR A 96 -11.39 -2.18 5.03
C TYR A 96 -12.19 -3.29 4.36
N ASP A 97 -12.42 -3.12 3.08
CA ASP A 97 -13.27 -3.96 2.26
C ASP A 97 -12.75 -5.41 2.19
N LYS A 98 -13.67 -6.38 2.29
CA LYS A 98 -13.33 -7.80 2.21
C LYS A 98 -12.82 -8.22 0.83
N ASP A 99 -13.08 -7.42 -0.19
CA ASP A 99 -12.62 -7.65 -1.56
C ASP A 99 -11.15 -7.25 -1.78
N ILE A 100 -10.50 -6.66 -0.75
CA ILE A 100 -9.07 -6.37 -0.78
C ILE A 100 -8.30 -7.53 -0.17
N THR A 101 -7.29 -8.02 -0.89
CA THR A 101 -6.39 -9.04 -0.38
C THR A 101 -5.23 -8.41 0.40
N PHE A 102 -5.18 -8.61 1.71
CA PHE A 102 -4.06 -8.18 2.55
C PHE A 102 -3.13 -9.34 2.87
N LYS A 103 -1.84 -9.18 2.56
CA LYS A 103 -0.81 -10.22 2.81
C LYS A 103 0.33 -9.67 3.65
N HIS A 104 0.73 -10.44 4.67
CA HIS A 104 2.03 -10.31 5.31
C HIS A 104 3.07 -10.95 4.39
N LYS A 105 3.85 -10.13 3.69
CA LYS A 105 4.86 -10.61 2.74
C LYS A 105 5.90 -9.52 2.49
N ALA A 106 7.17 -9.89 2.53
CA ALA A 106 8.24 -8.99 2.11
C ALA A 106 8.28 -8.87 0.57
N ILE A 107 8.78 -7.75 0.07
CA ILE A 107 8.91 -7.51 -1.38
C ILE A 107 9.89 -8.51 -1.99
N GLU A 108 10.95 -8.86 -1.26
CA GLU A 108 11.99 -9.81 -1.63
C GLU A 108 11.48 -11.24 -1.83
N ASP A 109 10.37 -11.58 -1.18
CA ASP A 109 9.76 -12.91 -1.27
C ASP A 109 8.92 -13.13 -2.53
N PHE A 110 8.80 -12.10 -3.37
CA PHE A 110 8.04 -12.20 -4.62
C PHE A 110 8.88 -12.88 -5.72
N GLY A 111 8.25 -13.85 -6.37
CA GLY A 111 8.79 -14.47 -7.58
C GLY A 111 8.02 -14.04 -8.84
N HIS A 112 8.46 -14.49 -10.00
CA HIS A 112 7.82 -14.20 -11.29
C HIS A 112 6.33 -14.53 -11.34
N ARG A 113 5.88 -15.58 -10.65
CA ARG A 113 4.45 -15.95 -10.64
C ARG A 113 3.59 -14.92 -9.93
N ASP A 114 4.12 -14.34 -8.85
CA ASP A 114 3.39 -13.34 -8.06
C ASP A 114 3.25 -12.01 -8.82
N THR A 115 4.32 -11.60 -9.53
CA THR A 115 4.33 -10.34 -10.29
C THR A 115 3.49 -10.43 -11.56
N ARG A 116 3.48 -11.58 -12.26
CA ARG A 116 2.71 -11.81 -13.49
C ARG A 116 1.20 -11.69 -13.34
N SER A 117 0.70 -11.91 -12.13
CA SER A 117 -0.75 -11.77 -11.88
C SER A 117 -1.22 -10.33 -11.74
N HIS A 118 -0.29 -9.35 -11.68
CA HIS A 118 -0.62 -7.95 -11.48
C HIS A 118 -0.15 -7.09 -12.66
N ASN A 119 -1.07 -6.35 -13.26
CA ASN A 119 -0.78 -5.44 -14.38
C ASN A 119 -0.56 -3.98 -13.95
N ILE A 120 -0.76 -3.68 -12.65
CA ILE A 120 -0.47 -2.39 -12.03
C ILE A 120 0.30 -2.63 -10.73
N ILE A 121 1.45 -1.97 -10.56
CA ILE A 121 2.29 -2.05 -9.35
C ILE A 121 2.48 -0.65 -8.80
N ILE A 122 2.16 -0.45 -7.52
CA ILE A 122 2.25 0.85 -6.85
C ILE A 122 3.09 0.73 -5.58
N CYS A 123 4.09 1.57 -5.42
CA CYS A 123 4.82 1.76 -4.17
C CYS A 123 4.81 3.25 -3.79
N THR A 124 4.17 3.59 -2.68
CA THR A 124 4.12 4.97 -2.15
C THR A 124 4.98 5.17 -0.91
N SER A 125 5.90 4.24 -0.69
CA SER A 125 6.82 4.22 0.45
C SER A 125 8.24 3.86 -0.01
N CYS A 126 8.64 4.38 -1.19
CA CYS A 126 9.94 4.06 -1.79
C CYS A 126 11.11 4.49 -0.90
N GLU A 127 10.90 5.47 -0.02
CA GLU A 127 11.89 5.92 0.97
C GLU A 127 12.25 4.86 2.02
N HIS A 128 11.37 3.87 2.23
CA HIS A 128 11.58 2.75 3.16
C HIS A 128 12.08 1.46 2.47
N VAL A 129 12.11 1.43 1.14
CA VAL A 129 12.52 0.25 0.36
C VAL A 129 13.87 0.51 -0.27
N SER A 130 14.85 -0.40 -0.14
CA SER A 130 16.15 -0.20 -0.76
C SER A 130 16.04 -0.23 -2.30
N ASP A 131 16.89 0.56 -2.96
CA ASP A 131 16.95 0.61 -4.43
C ASP A 131 17.21 -0.78 -5.03
N GLU A 132 18.03 -1.59 -4.37
CA GLU A 132 18.33 -2.95 -4.81
C GLU A 132 17.09 -3.84 -4.78
N VAL A 133 16.36 -3.84 -3.66
CA VAL A 133 15.12 -4.61 -3.50
C VAL A 133 14.09 -4.20 -4.54
N LEU A 134 13.89 -2.89 -4.71
CA LEU A 134 12.92 -2.37 -5.66
C LEU A 134 13.30 -2.71 -7.11
N ARG A 135 14.58 -2.57 -7.49
CA ARG A 135 15.07 -2.95 -8.83
C ARG A 135 14.92 -4.45 -9.09
N ASN A 136 15.30 -5.30 -8.13
CA ASN A 136 15.17 -6.75 -8.25
C ASN A 136 13.70 -7.14 -8.43
N PHE A 137 12.81 -6.61 -7.59
CA PHE A 137 11.37 -6.84 -7.72
C PHE A 137 10.83 -6.39 -9.09
N LEU A 138 11.14 -5.16 -9.51
CA LEU A 138 10.66 -4.62 -10.78
C LEU A 138 11.22 -5.36 -12.00
N SER A 139 12.36 -6.03 -11.88
CA SER A 139 12.90 -6.88 -12.96
C SER A 139 12.06 -8.12 -13.23
N LEU A 140 11.22 -8.53 -12.28
CA LEU A 140 10.33 -9.69 -12.39
C LEU A 140 8.99 -9.40 -13.08
N ARG A 141 8.70 -8.12 -13.36
CA ARG A 141 7.40 -7.70 -13.94
C ARG A 141 7.23 -8.17 -15.38
N GLU A 142 5.99 -8.29 -15.80
CA GLU A 142 5.65 -8.47 -17.22
C GLU A 142 5.81 -7.16 -18.01
N LEU A 143 6.06 -7.29 -19.31
CA LEU A 143 6.05 -6.14 -20.21
C LEU A 143 4.64 -5.55 -20.28
N GLY A 144 4.54 -4.23 -20.25
CA GLY A 144 3.26 -3.52 -20.25
C GLY A 144 2.66 -3.29 -18.84
N THR A 145 3.28 -3.79 -17.77
CA THR A 145 2.85 -3.48 -16.41
C THR A 145 3.03 -1.98 -16.13
N LEU A 146 1.95 -1.32 -15.69
CA LEU A 146 1.99 0.05 -15.20
C LEU A 146 2.68 0.09 -13.83
N ILE A 147 3.67 0.98 -13.68
CA ILE A 147 4.40 1.15 -12.42
C ILE A 147 4.24 2.59 -11.94
N ILE A 148 3.80 2.75 -10.69
CA ILE A 148 3.71 4.03 -10.00
C ILE A 148 4.60 3.99 -8.78
N LEU A 149 5.62 4.85 -8.74
CA LEU A 149 6.54 4.97 -7.62
C LEU A 149 6.43 6.38 -7.06
N GLN A 150 6.16 6.48 -5.76
CA GLN A 150 6.13 7.74 -5.03
C GLN A 150 7.11 7.65 -3.87
N SER A 151 7.89 8.68 -3.71
CA SER A 151 8.78 8.89 -2.57
C SER A 151 8.62 10.32 -2.07
N ASN A 152 9.17 10.62 -0.92
CA ASN A 152 9.23 11.96 -0.38
C ASN A 152 10.70 12.36 -0.14
N ASN A 153 10.93 13.67 0.01
CA ASN A 153 12.24 14.23 0.30
C ASN A 153 12.39 14.63 1.78
N TYR A 154 11.49 14.15 2.62
CA TYR A 154 11.54 14.41 4.05
C TYR A 154 12.51 13.44 4.72
N TYR A 155 13.55 13.97 5.32
CA TYR A 155 14.59 13.17 5.98
C TYR A 155 14.17 12.82 7.41
N ILE A 156 14.07 11.52 7.67
CA ILE A 156 14.00 10.92 9.02
C ILE A 156 14.90 9.68 9.03
N PRO A 157 15.37 9.24 10.21
CA PRO A 157 16.30 8.10 10.30
C PRO A 157 15.83 6.80 9.64
N GLU A 158 14.52 6.59 9.59
CA GLU A 158 13.90 5.41 9.01
C GLU A 158 13.83 5.43 7.47
N HIS A 159 14.12 6.57 6.84
CA HIS A 159 14.15 6.71 5.38
C HIS A 159 15.54 6.37 4.85
N ILE A 160 15.66 5.23 4.17
CA ILE A 160 16.94 4.75 3.65
C ILE A 160 17.31 5.35 2.29
N ASN A 161 16.33 5.83 1.52
CA ASN A 161 16.50 6.39 0.18
C ASN A 161 16.31 7.92 0.12
N CYS A 162 16.19 8.61 1.24
CA CYS A 162 16.18 10.07 1.31
C CYS A 162 17.57 10.59 1.62
N LYS A 163 18.10 11.47 0.77
CA LYS A 163 19.36 12.18 1.05
C LYS A 163 19.07 13.48 1.80
N PRO A 164 19.83 13.79 2.86
CA PRO A 164 19.78 15.11 3.46
C PRO A 164 20.03 16.17 2.37
N LYS A 165 19.28 17.27 2.44
CA LYS A 165 19.56 18.44 1.60
C LYS A 165 20.80 19.15 2.06
#